data_350c2f1fd985951b042dcd194bf582a0
#
_entry.id   350c2f1fd985951b042dcd194bf582a0
#
_cell.length_a   1.000
_cell.length_b   1.000
_cell.length_c   1.000
_cell.angle_alpha   90.00
_cell.angle_beta   90.00
_cell.angle_gamma   90.00
#
_symmetry.space_group_name_H-M   'P 1'
#
loop_
_entity.id
_entity.type
_entity.pdbx_description
1 polymer ?
#
loop_
_entity_poly.entity_id
_entity_poly.type
_entity_poly.pdbx_seq_one_letter_code
_entity_poly.pdbx_strand_id
1 'polypeptide(L)'
;MGDRTQRWLWPLLINVSLAQASIYVMRPMITYRALENGASGYEIGLIAAVYALVPLLIAVPMGRWVGKIGERPLLLAGCLSFIFLGIAFAFLNNIIAIAAATAIAGIAHLSNVASSQAMVANRSPMN
;
A
#
# COMPACT_ATOMS: atom_id res chain seq x y z
N MET A 1 -23.10 12.61 23.70
CA MET A 1 -23.34 11.52 22.75
C MET A 1 -22.23 11.34 21.72
N GLY A 2 -21.20 12.20 21.70
CA GLY A 2 -20.11 12.19 20.69
C GLY A 2 -18.95 11.22 20.93
N ASP A 3 -18.80 10.62 22.09
CA ASP A 3 -17.53 10.03 22.51
C ASP A 3 -17.32 8.55 22.10
N ARG A 4 -18.37 7.78 21.90
CA ARG A 4 -18.26 6.37 21.46
C ARG A 4 -18.17 6.18 19.96
N THR A 5 -18.71 7.11 19.18
CA THR A 5 -18.78 7.03 17.70
C THR A 5 -17.44 7.31 17.04
N GLN A 6 -16.53 8.00 17.71
CA GLN A 6 -15.24 8.43 17.15
C GLN A 6 -14.04 7.55 17.57
N ARG A 7 -14.21 6.61 18.50
CA ARG A 7 -13.08 5.80 19.02
C ARG A 7 -12.38 4.92 17.97
N TRP A 8 -13.08 4.55 16.91
CA TRP A 8 -12.51 3.79 15.79
C TRP A 8 -11.73 4.67 14.80
N LEU A 9 -12.02 5.97 14.79
CA LEU A 9 -11.44 6.92 13.82
C LEU A 9 -9.96 7.17 14.11
N TRP A 10 -9.58 7.31 15.37
CA TRP A 10 -8.19 7.56 15.77
C TRP A 10 -7.22 6.46 15.34
N PRO A 11 -7.48 5.16 15.63
CA PRO A 11 -6.64 4.09 15.11
C PRO A 11 -6.58 4.06 13.59
N LEU A 12 -7.66 4.37 12.91
CA LEU A 12 -7.69 4.43 11.46
C LEU A 12 -6.84 5.58 10.92
N LEU A 13 -6.96 6.77 11.49
CA LEU A 13 -6.14 7.94 11.11
C LEU A 13 -4.65 7.67 11.32
N ILE A 14 -4.29 7.08 12.46
CA ILE A 14 -2.89 6.69 12.74
C ILE A 14 -2.41 5.68 11.70
N ASN A 15 -3.20 4.66 11.40
CA ASN A 15 -2.87 3.66 10.39
C ASN A 15 -2.63 4.30 9.01
N VAL A 16 -3.57 5.13 8.54
CA VAL A 16 -3.47 5.80 7.25
C VAL A 16 -2.26 6.71 7.20
N SER A 17 -2.00 7.47 8.26
CA SER A 17 -0.83 8.36 8.34
C SER A 17 0.49 7.59 8.30
N LEU A 18 0.59 6.49 9.05
CA LEU A 18 1.78 5.63 9.06
C LEU A 18 1.98 4.93 7.71
N ALA A 19 0.91 4.44 7.08
CA ALA A 19 0.98 3.82 5.77
C ALA A 19 1.45 4.82 4.71
N GLN A 20 0.93 6.05 4.72
CA GLN A 20 1.39 7.11 3.82
C GLN A 20 2.84 7.49 4.06
N ALA A 21 3.25 7.67 5.32
CA ALA A 21 4.65 7.95 5.66
C ALA A 21 5.58 6.84 5.16
N SER A 22 5.20 5.57 5.35
CA SER A 22 5.96 4.41 4.87
C SER A 22 6.18 4.45 3.37
N ILE A 23 5.16 4.80 2.58
CA ILE A 23 5.26 4.90 1.12
C ILE A 23 6.18 6.03 0.70
N TYR A 24 6.08 7.20 1.33
CA TYR A 24 6.96 8.33 1.01
C TYR A 24 8.42 8.03 1.31
N VAL A 25 8.72 7.17 2.29
CA VAL A 25 10.07 6.70 2.58
C VAL A 25 10.49 5.58 1.63
N MET A 26 9.58 4.64 1.32
CA MET A 26 9.90 3.50 0.45
C MET A 26 10.20 3.91 -0.99
N ARG A 27 9.50 4.88 -1.55
CA ARG A 27 9.69 5.31 -2.95
C ARG A 27 11.14 5.72 -3.26
N PRO A 28 11.77 6.66 -2.54
CA PRO A 28 13.16 6.98 -2.78
C PRO A 28 14.09 5.78 -2.49
N MET A 29 13.82 4.96 -1.46
CA MET A 29 14.61 3.77 -1.18
C MET A 29 14.61 2.78 -2.35
N ILE A 30 13.46 2.53 -2.97
CA ILE A 30 13.36 1.68 -4.16
C ILE A 30 14.25 2.21 -5.28
N THR A 31 14.20 3.51 -5.53
CA THR A 31 15.02 4.17 -6.57
C THR A 31 16.50 4.03 -6.26
N TYR A 32 16.93 4.31 -5.03
CA TYR A 32 18.34 4.16 -4.64
C TYR A 32 18.80 2.70 -4.74
N ARG A 33 17.97 1.76 -4.30
CA ARG A 33 18.31 0.35 -4.40
C ARG A 33 18.42 -0.14 -5.83
N ALA A 34 17.56 0.33 -6.73
CA ALA A 34 17.65 0.06 -8.16
C ALA A 34 18.95 0.61 -8.75
N LEU A 35 19.31 1.86 -8.40
CA LEU A 35 20.57 2.49 -8.83
C LEU A 35 21.81 1.73 -8.36
N GLU A 36 21.84 1.30 -7.08
CA GLU A 36 22.92 0.48 -6.53
C GLU A 36 23.12 -0.84 -7.29
N ASN A 37 22.04 -1.39 -7.86
CA ASN A 37 22.06 -2.59 -8.69
C ASN A 37 22.31 -2.28 -10.19
N GLY A 38 22.70 -1.07 -10.54
CA GLY A 38 23.06 -0.66 -11.89
C GLY A 38 21.86 -0.38 -12.81
N ALA A 39 20.68 -0.12 -12.26
CA ALA A 39 19.50 0.19 -13.06
C ALA A 39 19.71 1.50 -13.86
N SER A 40 19.37 1.44 -15.14
CA SER A 40 19.30 2.62 -16.01
C SER A 40 18.10 3.51 -15.66
N GLY A 41 18.09 4.76 -16.08
CA GLY A 41 16.96 5.66 -15.91
C GLY A 41 15.65 5.11 -16.50
N TYR A 42 15.74 4.35 -17.60
CA TYR A 42 14.58 3.66 -18.19
C TYR A 42 14.01 2.59 -17.27
N GLU A 43 14.86 1.75 -16.68
CA GLU A 43 14.43 0.70 -15.76
C GLU A 43 13.81 1.28 -14.47
N ILE A 44 14.35 2.40 -13.97
CA ILE A 44 13.76 3.13 -12.83
C ILE A 44 12.37 3.65 -13.21
N GLY A 45 12.22 4.19 -14.43
CA GLY A 45 10.92 4.62 -14.96
C GLY A 45 9.92 3.47 -15.05
N LEU A 46 10.36 2.28 -15.49
CA LEU A 46 9.53 1.07 -15.54
C LEU A 46 9.11 0.62 -14.12
N ILE A 47 10.03 0.61 -13.17
CA ILE A 47 9.73 0.27 -11.76
C ILE A 47 8.66 1.22 -11.21
N ALA A 48 8.79 2.53 -11.46
CA ALA A 48 7.79 3.51 -11.05
C ALA A 48 6.43 3.30 -11.74
N ALA A 49 6.44 2.96 -13.03
CA ALA A 49 5.24 2.66 -13.79
C ALA A 49 4.52 1.40 -13.26
N VAL A 50 5.24 0.35 -12.93
CA VAL A 50 4.71 -0.89 -12.35
C VAL A 50 3.98 -0.61 -11.03
N TYR A 51 4.55 0.25 -10.18
CA TYR A 51 3.91 0.67 -8.93
C TYR A 51 2.53 1.30 -9.13
N ALA A 52 2.34 2.03 -10.22
CA ALA A 52 1.08 2.72 -10.52
C ALA A 52 0.12 1.86 -11.34
N LEU A 53 0.62 1.15 -12.35
CA LEU A 53 -0.20 0.39 -13.30
C LEU A 53 -0.79 -0.88 -12.71
N VAL A 54 -0.01 -1.63 -11.92
CA VAL A 54 -0.50 -2.89 -11.33
C VAL A 54 -1.69 -2.65 -10.40
N PRO A 55 -1.66 -1.69 -9.47
CA PRO A 55 -2.84 -1.34 -8.68
C PRO A 55 -4.03 -0.89 -9.51
N LEU A 56 -3.80 -0.14 -10.59
CA LEU A 56 -4.87 0.32 -11.47
C LEU A 56 -5.64 -0.86 -12.07
N LEU A 57 -4.94 -1.90 -12.54
CA LEU A 57 -5.55 -3.10 -13.11
C LEU A 57 -6.32 -3.92 -12.05
N ILE A 58 -5.88 -3.88 -10.80
CA ILE A 58 -6.47 -4.64 -9.69
C ILE A 58 -7.51 -3.82 -8.91
N ALA A 59 -7.67 -2.53 -9.20
CA ALA A 59 -8.57 -1.64 -8.44
C ALA A 59 -10.02 -2.16 -8.37
N VAL A 60 -10.56 -2.64 -9.48
CA VAL A 60 -11.93 -3.18 -9.53
C VAL A 60 -12.07 -4.49 -8.75
N PRO A 61 -11.22 -5.53 -8.96
CA PRO A 61 -11.23 -6.71 -8.11
C PRO A 61 -11.02 -6.38 -6.62
N MET A 62 -10.12 -5.45 -6.30
CA MET A 62 -9.84 -5.04 -4.91
C MET A 62 -11.11 -4.51 -4.22
N GLY A 63 -11.88 -3.65 -4.88
CA GLY A 63 -13.14 -3.16 -4.34
C GLY A 63 -14.15 -4.29 -4.05
N ARG A 64 -14.21 -5.30 -4.93
CA ARG A 64 -15.04 -6.50 -4.71
C ARG A 64 -14.54 -7.34 -3.52
N TRP A 65 -13.23 -7.47 -3.35
CA TRP A 65 -12.63 -8.20 -2.23
C TRP A 65 -12.88 -7.50 -0.90
N VAL A 66 -12.77 -6.17 -0.85
CA VAL A 66 -13.15 -5.38 0.34
C VAL A 66 -14.60 -5.65 0.74
N GLY A 67 -15.52 -5.69 -0.24
CA GLY A 67 -16.94 -5.99 0.02
C GLY A 67 -17.21 -7.42 0.46
N LYS A 68 -16.41 -8.41 0.01
CA LYS A 68 -16.62 -9.83 0.33
C LYS A 68 -15.91 -10.28 1.60
N ILE A 69 -14.66 -9.88 1.78
CA ILE A 69 -13.75 -10.34 2.85
C ILE A 69 -13.87 -9.40 4.06
N GLY A 70 -14.24 -8.15 3.82
CA GLY A 70 -14.32 -7.09 4.82
C GLY A 70 -13.07 -6.21 4.85
N GLU A 71 -13.21 -5.02 5.44
CA GLU A 71 -12.16 -4.01 5.44
C GLU A 71 -10.96 -4.39 6.33
N ARG A 72 -11.23 -4.98 7.51
CA ARG A 72 -10.19 -5.27 8.51
C ARG A 72 -9.14 -6.27 8.04
N PRO A 73 -9.49 -7.45 7.49
CA PRO A 73 -8.48 -8.41 7.03
C PRO A 73 -7.60 -7.84 5.92
N LEU A 74 -8.19 -7.10 4.98
CA LEU A 74 -7.45 -6.50 3.87
C LEU A 74 -6.57 -5.33 4.33
N LEU A 75 -7.02 -4.55 5.30
CA LEU A 75 -6.21 -3.53 5.94
C LEU A 75 -4.97 -4.13 6.62
N LEU A 76 -5.17 -5.19 7.41
CA LEU A 76 -4.08 -5.91 8.07
C LEU A 76 -3.12 -6.56 7.06
N ALA A 77 -3.65 -7.18 6.01
CA ALA A 77 -2.84 -7.75 4.95
C ALA A 77 -1.96 -6.68 4.27
N GLY A 78 -2.51 -5.50 3.99
CA GLY A 78 -1.75 -4.37 3.46
C GLY A 78 -0.64 -3.91 4.39
N CYS A 79 -0.92 -3.76 5.69
CA CYS A 79 0.07 -3.37 6.69
C CYS A 79 1.20 -4.41 6.84
N LEU A 80 0.85 -5.70 6.92
CA LEU A 80 1.83 -6.77 7.01
C LEU A 80 2.71 -6.83 5.75
N SER A 81 2.10 -6.63 4.57
CA SER A 81 2.85 -6.56 3.31
C SER A 81 3.89 -5.45 3.31
N PHE A 82 3.59 -4.27 3.87
CA PHE A 82 4.58 -3.19 4.00
C PHE A 82 5.75 -3.56 4.88
N ILE A 83 5.51 -4.26 5.99
CA ILE A 83 6.59 -4.71 6.90
C ILE A 83 7.49 -5.70 6.17
N PHE A 84 6.90 -6.73 5.54
CA PHE A 84 7.67 -7.74 4.80
C PHE A 84 8.44 -7.13 3.63
N LEU A 85 7.82 -6.23 2.87
CA LEU A 85 8.47 -5.57 1.74
C LEU A 85 9.59 -4.64 2.20
N GLY A 86 9.40 -3.89 3.29
CA GLY A 86 10.45 -3.05 3.86
C GLY A 86 11.71 -3.85 4.21
N ILE A 87 11.52 -5.03 4.81
CA ILE A 87 12.63 -5.96 5.11
C ILE A 87 13.19 -6.55 3.80
N ALA A 88 12.33 -7.01 2.89
CA ALA A 88 12.74 -7.63 1.64
C ALA A 88 13.60 -6.70 0.77
N PHE A 89 13.24 -5.42 0.66
CA PHE A 89 14.00 -4.44 -0.12
C PHE A 89 15.46 -4.29 0.34
N ALA A 90 15.75 -4.55 1.63
CA ALA A 90 17.13 -4.52 2.13
C ALA A 90 18.01 -5.64 1.53
N PHE A 91 17.39 -6.75 1.10
CA PHE A 91 18.10 -7.94 0.60
C PHE A 91 17.96 -8.16 -0.91
N LEU A 92 17.12 -7.40 -1.60
CA LEU A 92 16.94 -7.56 -3.04
C LEU A 92 18.12 -6.96 -3.81
N ASN A 93 18.80 -7.81 -4.58
CA ASN A 93 19.98 -7.47 -5.38
C ASN A 93 19.75 -7.66 -6.89
N ASN A 94 18.50 -7.71 -7.33
CA ASN A 94 18.13 -7.92 -8.73
C ASN A 94 17.02 -6.94 -9.12
N ILE A 95 17.17 -6.27 -10.25
CA ILE A 95 16.24 -5.27 -10.77
C ILE A 95 14.84 -5.85 -10.97
N ILE A 96 14.75 -7.08 -11.49
CA ILE A 96 13.46 -7.77 -11.72
C ILE A 96 12.76 -8.04 -10.36
N ALA A 97 13.52 -8.49 -9.36
CA ALA A 97 13.00 -8.74 -8.02
C ALA A 97 12.55 -7.43 -7.35
N ILE A 98 13.28 -6.33 -7.54
CA ILE A 98 12.90 -4.99 -7.08
C ILE A 98 11.60 -4.54 -7.76
N ALA A 99 11.47 -4.73 -9.08
CA ALA A 99 10.25 -4.41 -9.81
C ALA A 99 9.04 -5.22 -9.34
N ALA A 100 9.22 -6.54 -9.13
CA ALA A 100 8.17 -7.41 -8.59
C ALA A 100 7.73 -7.00 -7.17
N ALA A 101 8.68 -6.74 -6.28
CA ALA A 101 8.40 -6.25 -4.94
C ALA A 101 7.69 -4.90 -4.96
N THR A 102 8.05 -4.02 -5.89
CA THR A 102 7.40 -2.73 -6.09
C THR A 102 5.95 -2.89 -6.57
N ALA A 103 5.66 -3.86 -7.45
CA ALA A 103 4.29 -4.21 -7.84
C ALA A 103 3.45 -4.63 -6.62
N ILE A 104 4.01 -5.50 -5.77
CA ILE A 104 3.35 -5.96 -4.55
C ILE A 104 3.13 -4.79 -3.58
N ALA A 105 4.10 -3.88 -3.45
CA ALA A 105 3.95 -2.68 -2.64
C ALA A 105 2.79 -1.78 -3.13
N GLY A 106 2.63 -1.65 -4.45
CA GLY A 106 1.49 -0.94 -5.04
C GLY A 106 0.15 -1.60 -4.70
N ILE A 107 0.05 -2.93 -4.76
CA ILE A 107 -1.15 -3.69 -4.39
C ILE A 107 -1.43 -3.53 -2.89
N ALA A 108 -0.42 -3.64 -2.04
CA ALA A 108 -0.56 -3.44 -0.59
C ALA A 108 -1.07 -2.03 -0.25
N HIS A 109 -0.55 -1.02 -0.96
CA HIS A 109 -1.03 0.35 -0.82
C HIS A 109 -2.51 0.49 -1.23
N LEU A 110 -2.89 -0.04 -2.37
CA LEU A 110 -4.27 -0.03 -2.84
C LEU A 110 -5.20 -0.73 -1.83
N SER A 111 -4.80 -1.88 -1.30
CA SER A 111 -5.55 -2.61 -0.28
C SER A 111 -5.78 -1.77 0.97
N ASN A 112 -4.73 -1.09 1.45
CA ASN A 112 -4.81 -0.21 2.63
C ASN A 112 -5.74 0.98 2.37
N VAL A 113 -5.60 1.66 1.23
CA VAL A 113 -6.42 2.82 0.87
C VAL A 113 -7.89 2.43 0.67
N ALA A 114 -8.16 1.38 -0.12
CA ALA A 114 -9.52 0.92 -0.40
C ALA A 114 -10.24 0.47 0.88
N SER A 115 -9.54 -0.28 1.75
CA SER A 115 -10.11 -0.74 3.02
C SER A 115 -10.37 0.40 3.98
N SER A 116 -9.48 1.39 4.05
CA SER A 116 -9.64 2.57 4.89
C SER A 116 -10.84 3.42 4.45
N GLN A 117 -10.99 3.64 3.14
CA GLN A 117 -12.11 4.38 2.57
C GLN A 117 -13.44 3.65 2.80
N ALA A 118 -13.48 2.34 2.59
CA ALA A 118 -14.67 1.52 2.85
C ALA A 118 -15.06 1.55 4.33
N MET A 119 -14.08 1.49 5.24
CA MET A 119 -14.33 1.57 6.68
C MET A 119 -14.93 2.92 7.07
N VAL A 120 -14.47 4.02 6.49
CA VAL A 120 -15.05 5.35 6.72
C VAL A 120 -16.47 5.40 6.17
N ALA A 121 -16.69 4.95 4.93
CA ALA A 121 -18.00 4.97 4.29
C ALA A 121 -19.04 4.15 5.05
N ASN A 122 -18.66 2.94 5.53
CA ASN A 122 -19.57 2.04 6.22
C ASN A 122 -19.86 2.42 7.67
N ARG A 123 -19.02 3.25 8.29
CA ARG A 123 -19.15 3.64 9.70
C ARG A 123 -19.51 5.10 9.92
N SER A 124 -19.50 5.90 8.87
CA SER A 124 -19.97 7.29 8.94
C SER A 124 -21.50 7.30 8.99
N PRO A 125 -22.12 7.96 9.98
CA PRO A 125 -23.58 8.11 10.01
C PRO A 125 -24.00 8.92 8.77
N MET A 126 -24.83 8.32 7.94
CA MET A 126 -25.52 9.07 6.88
C MET A 126 -26.57 9.95 7.55
N ASN A 127 -26.37 11.26 7.54
CA ASN A 127 -27.42 12.23 7.89
C ASN A 127 -28.37 12.40 6.71
#